data_b67afbee6514b4d15263187dc83b519e
#
_entry.id   b67afbee6514b4d15263187dc83b519e
#
_cell.length_a   1.000
_cell.length_b   1.000
_cell.length_c   1.000
_cell.angle_alpha   90.00
_cell.angle_beta   90.00
_cell.angle_gamma   90.00
#
_symmetry.space_group_name_H-M   'P 1'
#
loop_
_entity.id
_entity.type
_entity.pdbx_description
1 polymer ?
#
loop_
_entity_poly.entity_id
_entity_poly.type
_entity_poly.pdbx_seq_one_letter_code
_entity_poly.pdbx_strand_id
1 'polypeptide(L)' 'MKALKLLNCSDQMMWYRDKVGEVVTFVREYEDCYMSREPAGYLNIVKKQDAEIIELVVNDDNSASR' A
#
# COMPACT_ATOMS: atom_id res chain seq x y z
N MET A 1 -1.71 -9.45 7.64
CA MET A 1 -0.72 -8.51 7.07
C MET A 1 -1.46 -7.38 6.35
N LYS A 2 -1.05 -6.16 6.60
CA LYS A 2 -1.72 -5.00 6.00
C LYS A 2 -0.98 -4.52 4.78
N ALA A 3 -1.72 -3.95 3.85
CA ALA A 3 -1.18 -3.33 2.65
C ALA A 3 -2.04 -2.12 2.30
N LEU A 4 -1.61 -1.36 1.32
CA LEU A 4 -2.35 -0.19 0.87
C LEU A 4 -2.87 -0.44 -0.53
N LYS A 5 -4.17 -0.25 -0.73
CA LYS A 5 -4.79 -0.28 -2.04
C LYS A 5 -4.85 1.15 -2.55
N LEU A 6 -4.21 1.42 -3.67
CA LEU A 6 -4.20 2.75 -4.26
C LEU A 6 -5.49 2.97 -5.03
N LEU A 7 -6.29 3.93 -4.58
CA LEU A 7 -7.61 4.21 -5.15
C LEU A 7 -7.57 5.39 -6.11
N ASN A 8 -6.60 6.29 -5.92
CA ASN A 8 -6.54 7.52 -6.68
C ASN A 8 -5.14 8.09 -6.54
N CYS A 9 -4.83 9.09 -7.35
CA CYS A 9 -3.61 9.87 -7.16
C CYS A 9 -4.01 11.34 -7.27
N SER A 10 -4.14 12.00 -6.12
CA SER A 10 -4.61 13.37 -6.06
C SER A 10 -3.53 14.38 -6.47
N ASP A 11 -2.29 13.94 -6.52
CA ASP A 11 -1.17 14.81 -6.87
C ASP A 11 -0.29 14.06 -7.86
N GLN A 12 -0.25 14.54 -9.09
CA GLN A 12 0.49 13.88 -10.16
C GLN A 12 2.00 13.87 -9.95
N MET A 13 2.48 14.58 -8.94
CA MET A 13 3.90 14.54 -8.59
C MET A 13 4.26 13.38 -7.68
N MET A 14 3.27 12.63 -7.21
CA MET A 14 3.52 11.51 -6.31
C MET A 14 4.11 10.33 -7.06
N TRP A 15 4.91 9.54 -6.34
CA TRP A 15 5.61 8.40 -6.92
C TRP A 15 4.66 7.32 -7.43
N TYR A 16 3.44 7.28 -6.91
CA TYR A 16 2.47 6.24 -7.26
C TYR A 16 1.46 6.68 -8.33
N ARG A 17 1.76 7.77 -9.03
CA ARG A 17 0.81 8.34 -10.00
C ARG A 17 0.41 7.34 -11.09
N ASP A 18 1.30 6.41 -11.42
CA ASP A 18 1.03 5.40 -12.44
C ASP A 18 0.72 4.03 -11.84
N LYS A 19 0.36 4.00 -10.57
CA LYS A 19 0.10 2.75 -9.86
C LYS A 19 -1.30 2.66 -9.29
N VAL A 20 -2.19 3.55 -9.70
CA VAL A 20 -3.58 3.53 -9.21
C VAL A 20 -4.20 2.20 -9.56
N GLY A 21 -4.88 1.59 -8.59
CA GLY A 21 -5.45 0.26 -8.72
C GLY A 21 -4.55 -0.84 -8.19
N GLU A 22 -3.29 -0.54 -7.92
CA GLU A 22 -2.35 -1.53 -7.41
C GLU A 22 -2.32 -1.52 -5.90
N VAL A 23 -1.73 -2.57 -5.34
CA VAL A 23 -1.52 -2.70 -3.90
C VAL A 23 -0.04 -2.48 -3.64
N VAL A 24 0.25 -1.63 -2.65
CA VAL A 24 1.62 -1.33 -2.29
C VAL A 24 1.82 -1.63 -0.80
N THR A 25 3.07 -1.67 -0.39
CA THR A 25 3.43 -2.03 0.98
C THR A 25 2.90 -1.01 1.98
N PHE A 26 2.39 -1.50 3.09
CA PHE A 26 2.06 -0.66 4.25
C PHE A 26 3.19 -0.80 5.25
N VAL A 27 3.84 0.31 5.58
CA VAL A 27 4.92 0.33 6.57
C VAL A 27 4.43 0.91 7.88
N ARG A 28 3.76 2.06 7.82
CA ARG A 28 3.33 2.76 9.03
C ARG A 28 2.25 3.75 8.68
N GLU A 29 1.40 4.04 9.66
CA GLU A 29 0.37 5.06 9.50
C GLU A 29 0.74 6.29 10.33
N TYR A 30 0.64 7.45 9.71
CA TYR A 30 0.75 8.74 10.37
C TYR A 30 -0.61 9.40 10.37
N GLU A 31 -0.69 10.60 10.94
CA GLU A 31 -1.97 11.30 11.03
C GLU A 31 -2.51 11.67 9.66
N ASP A 32 -1.63 12.14 8.77
CA ASP A 32 -2.04 12.68 7.47
C ASP A 32 -1.79 11.71 6.32
N CYS A 33 -0.96 10.70 6.52
CA CYS A 33 -0.53 9.88 5.39
C CYS A 33 -0.11 8.51 5.89
N TYR A 34 0.14 7.64 4.94
CA TYR A 34 0.75 6.34 5.22
C TYR A 34 2.18 6.36 4.74
N MET A 35 3.03 5.56 5.35
CA MET A 35 4.37 5.31 4.83
C MET A 35 4.35 4.01 4.06
N SER A 36 4.89 4.05 2.86
CA SER A 36 4.96 2.90 1.99
C SER A 36 6.41 2.73 1.52
N ARG A 37 6.62 1.80 0.61
CA ARG A 37 7.93 1.56 0.04
C ARG A 37 7.80 1.49 -1.47
N GLU A 38 8.61 2.28 -2.15
CA GLU A 38 8.64 2.28 -3.61
C GLU A 38 9.24 0.97 -4.12
N PRO A 39 8.97 0.61 -5.36
CA PRO A 39 9.57 -0.61 -5.93
C PRO A 39 11.10 -0.64 -5.85
N ALA A 40 11.73 0.53 -5.89
CA ALA A 40 13.18 0.62 -5.77
C ALA A 40 13.68 0.42 -4.34
N GLY A 41 12.76 0.33 -3.36
CA GLY A 41 13.11 0.07 -1.97
C GLY A 41 13.12 1.28 -1.06
N TYR A 42 12.94 2.47 -1.60
CA TYR A 42 12.93 3.68 -0.79
C TYR A 42 11.59 3.87 -0.09
N LEU A 43 11.62 4.37 1.14
CA LEU A 43 10.40 4.73 1.85
C LEU A 43 9.84 6.02 1.26
N ASN A 44 8.53 6.06 1.10
CA ASN A 44 7.86 7.28 0.62
C ASN A 44 6.42 7.25 1.11
N ILE A 45 5.79 8.41 1.08
CA ILE A 45 4.46 8.56 1.65
C ILE A 45 3.38 8.32 0.60
N VAL A 46 2.19 7.93 1.10
CA VAL A 46 0.96 7.84 0.31
C VAL A 46 -0.09 8.64 1.06
N LYS A 47 -0.74 9.56 0.37
CA LYS A 47 -1.78 10.38 0.99
C LYS A 47 -2.96 9.50 1.37
N LYS A 48 -3.54 9.75 2.56
CA LYS A 48 -4.65 8.94 3.04
C LYS A 48 -5.85 8.99 2.12
N GLN A 49 -6.06 10.13 1.46
CA GLN A 49 -7.19 10.27 0.54
C GLN A 49 -7.00 9.44 -0.73
N ASP A 50 -5.81 8.95 -0.98
CA ASP A 50 -5.49 8.22 -2.21
C ASP A 50 -5.46 6.72 -2.01
N ALA A 51 -5.59 6.23 -0.79
CA ALA A 51 -5.43 4.80 -0.53
C ALA A 51 -6.27 4.37 0.66
N GLU A 52 -6.45 3.06 0.77
CA GLU A 52 -7.08 2.48 1.96
C GLU A 52 -6.23 1.31 2.43
N ILE A 53 -6.26 1.08 3.74
CA ILE A 53 -5.59 -0.08 4.31
C ILE A 53 -6.45 -1.30 4.05
N ILE A 54 -5.85 -2.34 3.50
CA ILE A 54 -6.53 -3.61 3.30
C ILE A 54 -5.79 -4.68 4.07
N GLU A 55 -6.50 -5.75 4.39
CA GLU A 55 -5.92 -6.90 5.07
C GLU A 55 -5.63 -7.96 4.03
N LEU A 56 -4.37 -8.38 3.95
CA LEU A 56 -4.00 -9.47 3.05
C LEU A 56 -4.15 -10.78 3.78
N VAL A 57 -4.90 -11.69 3.17
CA VAL A 57 -5.09 -13.01 3.73
C VAL A 57 -3.91 -13.86 3.30
N VAL A 58 -3.18 -14.35 4.27
CA VAL A 58 -2.12 -15.31 4.00
C VAL A 58 -2.76 -16.68 3.97
N ASN A 59 -2.88 -17.26 2.80
CA ASN A 59 -3.47 -18.56 2.64
C ASN A 59 -2.36 -19.59 2.70
N ASP A 60 -2.07 -20.00 3.86
CA ASP A 60 -1.04 -20.98 4.05
C ASP A 60 -1.62 -22.31 4.43
N ASP A 61 -2.57 -22.56 3.96
CA ASP A 61 -3.09 -23.75 4.22
C ASP A 61 -2.82 -24.79 3.45
N ASN A 62 -2.50 -24.31 3.25
CA ASN A 62 -2.01 -24.91 3.05
C ASN A 62 -1.52 -25.40 3.68
N SER A 63 -1.46 -24.94 3.80
CA SER A 63 -0.87 -25.42 4.42
C SER A 63 -1.46 -26.29 5.01
N ALA A 64 -1.92 -26.49 4.96
CA ALA A 64 -2.23 -27.17 5.55
C ALA A 64 -2.48 -28.11 5.27
N SER A 65 -2.53 -28.24 5.07
CA SER A 65 -2.49 -28.95 5.01
C SER A 65 -2.14 -29.58 5.18
N ARG A 66 -2.14 -29.66 5.31
CA ARG A 66 -1.54 -30.10 5.45
C ARG A 66 -1.60 -30.98 5.66
#